data_c1ec98522bb7a01be1e5216862739a4c
#
_entry.id   c1ec98522bb7a01be1e5216862739a4c
#
_cell.length_a   1.000
_cell.length_b   1.000
_cell.length_c   1.000
_cell.angle_alpha   90.00
_cell.angle_beta   90.00
_cell.angle_gamma   90.00
#
_symmetry.space_group_name_H-M   'P 1'
#
loop_
_entity.id
_entity.type
_entity.pdbx_description
1 polymer ?
#
loop_
_entity_poly.entity_id
_entity_poly.type
_entity_poly.pdbx_seq_one_letter_code
_entity_poly.pdbx_strand_id
1 'polypeptide(L)'
;MKKMLGISFAGIVLHWTDDFEQFLAERKKRRKVKDPETLKYYKSLFKKYLESRELSEELIDYVVNHPNKWLRNVLRHYIQYLYFRRRISPETFGWIMEVVPSRGYRLDVRPYQISLEDVKKTLDYLREHHKVYYALYQVMVESGARLVHVLKMVEEWSPDDVVEIPGTGIVTRRLVCFEEKGFCRYYMGLRGPEKPCEWIYFSISSLSILQTFVPKHINRHQVRKYAKRHGLVLPKYMRKVAWRLMIKAMSREVTRFIQSRLGELKISEARYEDLLSEADQAYPLYLQHLKKDVFNEI
;
A
#
# COMPACT_ATOMS: atom_id res chain seq x y z
N MET A 1 -24.70 25.20 -24.14
CA MET A 1 -23.35 24.65 -24.30
C MET A 1 -22.71 25.22 -25.55
N LYS A 2 -21.55 25.89 -25.42
CA LYS A 2 -20.79 26.41 -26.58
C LYS A 2 -20.16 25.22 -27.31
N LYS A 3 -20.52 24.98 -28.58
CA LYS A 3 -19.75 24.10 -29.48
C LYS A 3 -18.32 24.62 -29.52
N MET A 4 -17.37 23.90 -28.88
CA MET A 4 -15.95 24.20 -29.06
C MET A 4 -15.53 23.74 -30.44
N LEU A 5 -15.18 24.73 -31.29
CA LEU A 5 -14.60 24.51 -32.63
C LEU A 5 -13.29 23.69 -32.49
N GLY A 6 -13.23 22.52 -33.10
CA GLY A 6 -11.99 21.73 -33.26
C GLY A 6 -11.92 20.39 -32.53
N ILE A 7 -12.93 19.99 -31.74
CA ILE A 7 -12.96 18.68 -31.09
C ILE A 7 -13.72 17.71 -31.99
N SER A 8 -13.05 16.71 -32.50
CA SER A 8 -13.66 15.64 -33.31
C SER A 8 -13.41 14.28 -32.66
N PHE A 9 -14.48 13.53 -32.42
CA PHE A 9 -14.46 12.14 -31.95
C PHE A 9 -14.82 11.15 -33.06
N ALA A 10 -15.03 11.63 -34.30
CA ALA A 10 -15.67 10.89 -35.37
C ALA A 10 -15.08 9.49 -35.57
N GLY A 11 -15.90 8.48 -35.38
CA GLY A 11 -15.61 7.09 -35.74
C GLY A 11 -14.66 6.35 -34.80
N ILE A 12 -14.33 6.88 -33.62
CA ILE A 12 -13.45 6.18 -32.66
C ILE A 12 -14.28 5.26 -31.81
N VAL A 13 -14.30 3.96 -32.16
CA VAL A 13 -14.90 2.91 -31.35
C VAL A 13 -13.85 2.33 -30.39
N LEU A 14 -14.23 2.20 -29.13
CA LEU A 14 -13.34 1.74 -28.06
C LEU A 14 -13.29 0.21 -28.02
N HIS A 15 -12.08 -0.37 -28.14
CA HIS A 15 -11.86 -1.80 -28.00
C HIS A 15 -10.67 -2.10 -27.12
N TRP A 16 -10.81 -3.10 -26.22
CA TRP A 16 -9.67 -3.61 -25.46
C TRP A 16 -8.81 -4.48 -26.39
N THR A 17 -7.64 -3.99 -26.73
CA THR A 17 -6.68 -4.70 -27.59
C THR A 17 -5.44 -5.11 -26.80
N ASP A 18 -4.72 -6.11 -27.30
CA ASP A 18 -3.43 -6.52 -26.71
C ASP A 18 -2.41 -5.39 -26.76
N ASP A 19 -2.45 -4.55 -27.80
CA ASP A 19 -1.61 -3.34 -27.92
C ASP A 19 -1.91 -2.32 -26.80
N PHE A 20 -3.17 -2.15 -26.42
CA PHE A 20 -3.51 -1.30 -25.27
C PHE A 20 -3.05 -1.94 -23.95
N GLU A 21 -3.19 -3.25 -23.80
CA GLU A 21 -2.72 -3.97 -22.61
C GLU A 21 -1.19 -3.85 -22.46
N GLN A 22 -0.45 -4.03 -23.57
CA GLN A 22 1.00 -3.81 -23.62
C GLN A 22 1.37 -2.37 -23.30
N PHE A 23 0.66 -1.38 -23.84
CA PHE A 23 0.85 0.04 -23.50
C PHE A 23 0.71 0.30 -22.01
N LEU A 24 -0.26 -0.33 -21.32
CA LEU A 24 -0.43 -0.20 -19.87
C LEU A 24 0.75 -0.81 -19.10
N ALA A 25 1.31 -1.93 -19.57
CA ALA A 25 2.41 -2.64 -18.94
C ALA A 25 3.77 -1.96 -19.14
N GLU A 26 4.04 -1.43 -20.35
CA GLU A 26 5.35 -0.91 -20.76
C GLU A 26 5.55 0.58 -20.44
N ARG A 27 4.51 1.31 -20.10
CA ARG A 27 4.54 2.75 -19.94
C ARG A 27 5.67 3.19 -19.00
N LYS A 28 6.70 3.85 -19.56
CA LYS A 28 7.86 4.39 -18.81
C LYS A 28 7.39 5.48 -17.85
N LYS A 29 7.95 5.48 -16.62
CA LYS A 29 7.70 6.42 -15.51
C LYS A 29 6.37 6.17 -14.75
N ARG A 30 6.44 6.25 -13.43
CA ARG A 30 5.45 6.32 -12.29
C ARG A 30 3.97 5.87 -12.50
N ARG A 31 3.52 5.51 -13.72
CA ARG A 31 2.11 5.22 -14.03
C ARG A 31 1.87 3.86 -14.69
N LYS A 32 2.82 2.93 -14.59
CA LYS A 32 2.63 1.56 -15.07
C LYS A 32 1.53 0.86 -14.26
N VAL A 33 0.64 0.17 -14.94
CA VAL A 33 -0.25 -0.79 -14.28
C VAL A 33 0.51 -2.10 -14.15
N LYS A 34 1.37 -2.21 -13.14
CA LYS A 34 2.23 -3.39 -12.91
C LYS A 34 1.52 -4.52 -12.16
N ASP A 35 0.47 -4.20 -11.43
CA ASP A 35 -0.25 -5.18 -10.62
C ASP A 35 -1.23 -5.95 -11.51
N PRO A 36 -1.06 -7.27 -11.69
CA PRO A 36 -1.93 -8.08 -12.52
C PRO A 36 -3.41 -8.01 -12.11
N GLU A 37 -3.69 -7.88 -10.81
CA GLU A 37 -5.08 -7.73 -10.32
C GLU A 37 -5.68 -6.40 -10.79
N THR A 38 -4.89 -5.32 -10.75
CA THR A 38 -5.34 -4.01 -11.25
C THR A 38 -5.61 -4.06 -12.75
N LEU A 39 -4.74 -4.71 -13.52
CA LEU A 39 -4.93 -4.87 -14.95
C LEU A 39 -6.19 -5.68 -15.26
N LYS A 40 -6.37 -6.82 -14.59
CA LYS A 40 -7.58 -7.66 -14.71
C LYS A 40 -8.85 -6.86 -14.37
N TYR A 41 -8.79 -6.04 -13.34
CA TYR A 41 -9.90 -5.18 -12.93
C TYR A 41 -10.19 -4.08 -13.98
N TYR A 42 -9.15 -3.44 -14.54
CA TYR A 42 -9.31 -2.48 -15.62
C TYR A 42 -9.94 -3.10 -16.86
N LYS A 43 -9.48 -4.29 -17.27
CA LYS A 43 -10.04 -5.05 -18.39
C LYS A 43 -11.52 -5.36 -18.16
N SER A 44 -11.89 -5.79 -16.96
CA SER A 44 -13.28 -6.05 -16.58
C SER A 44 -14.16 -4.78 -16.67
N LEU A 45 -13.67 -3.64 -16.17
CA LEU A 45 -14.40 -2.38 -16.25
C LEU A 45 -14.54 -1.89 -17.69
N PHE A 46 -13.46 -1.98 -18.47
CA PHE A 46 -13.48 -1.57 -19.87
C PHE A 46 -14.51 -2.39 -20.66
N LYS A 47 -14.41 -3.72 -20.59
CA LYS A 47 -15.35 -4.64 -21.28
C LYS A 47 -16.80 -4.41 -20.87
N LYS A 48 -17.06 -4.11 -19.63
CA LYS A 48 -18.42 -3.90 -19.13
C LYS A 48 -19.02 -2.56 -19.53
N TYR A 49 -18.21 -1.49 -19.63
CA TYR A 49 -18.76 -0.13 -19.73
C TYR A 49 -18.27 0.67 -20.95
N LEU A 50 -17.19 0.26 -21.60
CA LEU A 50 -16.56 1.01 -22.68
C LEU A 50 -16.44 0.23 -23.99
N GLU A 51 -16.41 -1.10 -23.95
CA GLU A 51 -16.24 -1.97 -25.12
C GLU A 51 -17.30 -1.70 -26.16
N SER A 52 -16.88 -1.57 -27.42
CA SER A 52 -17.73 -1.32 -28.58
C SER A 52 -18.55 -0.02 -28.54
N ARG A 53 -18.21 0.91 -27.64
CA ARG A 53 -18.86 2.22 -27.60
C ARG A 53 -18.04 3.24 -28.38
N GLU A 54 -18.74 4.12 -29.10
CA GLU A 54 -18.10 5.24 -29.77
C GLU A 54 -17.70 6.30 -28.74
N LEU A 55 -16.48 6.88 -28.92
CA LEU A 55 -16.02 7.99 -28.11
C LEU A 55 -16.83 9.22 -28.45
N SER A 56 -17.61 9.71 -27.51
CA SER A 56 -18.49 10.87 -27.65
C SER A 56 -18.57 11.69 -26.37
N GLU A 57 -19.14 12.88 -26.43
CA GLU A 57 -19.40 13.70 -25.22
C GLU A 57 -20.32 12.95 -24.24
N GLU A 58 -21.35 12.24 -24.74
CA GLU A 58 -22.27 11.47 -23.91
C GLU A 58 -21.55 10.32 -23.17
N LEU A 59 -20.60 9.64 -23.83
CA LEU A 59 -19.81 8.61 -23.18
C LEU A 59 -18.90 9.21 -22.10
N ILE A 60 -18.31 10.35 -22.38
CA ILE A 60 -17.46 11.07 -21.42
C ILE A 60 -18.27 11.48 -20.21
N ASP A 61 -19.44 12.10 -20.40
CA ASP A 61 -20.34 12.50 -19.31
C ASP A 61 -20.83 11.30 -18.50
N TYR A 62 -21.17 10.18 -19.17
CA TYR A 62 -21.49 8.93 -18.49
C TYR A 62 -20.36 8.48 -17.57
N VAL A 63 -19.11 8.48 -18.04
CA VAL A 63 -17.93 8.04 -17.25
C VAL A 63 -17.63 9.02 -16.11
N VAL A 64 -17.80 10.33 -16.33
CA VAL A 64 -17.57 11.36 -15.30
C VAL A 64 -18.57 11.23 -14.17
N ASN A 65 -19.83 10.93 -14.47
CA ASN A 65 -20.90 10.80 -13.48
C ASN A 65 -21.01 9.41 -12.88
N HIS A 66 -20.29 8.42 -13.43
CA HIS A 66 -20.36 7.04 -12.95
C HIS A 66 -19.83 6.88 -11.51
N PRO A 67 -20.56 6.14 -10.62
CA PRO A 67 -20.18 5.98 -9.21
C PRO A 67 -18.83 5.28 -9.02
N ASN A 68 -18.44 4.41 -9.96
CA ASN A 68 -17.15 3.74 -9.93
C ASN A 68 -16.03 4.64 -10.51
N LYS A 69 -15.30 5.28 -9.62
CA LYS A 69 -14.20 6.19 -9.95
C LYS A 69 -13.05 5.55 -10.74
N TRP A 70 -12.90 4.23 -10.71
CA TRP A 70 -11.88 3.53 -11.48
C TRP A 70 -12.18 3.56 -12.98
N LEU A 71 -13.45 3.68 -13.37
CA LEU A 71 -13.83 3.80 -14.76
C LEU A 71 -13.21 5.05 -15.42
N ARG A 72 -13.15 6.17 -14.67
CA ARG A 72 -12.44 7.39 -15.14
C ARG A 72 -10.96 7.14 -15.39
N ASN A 73 -10.29 6.38 -14.52
CA ASN A 73 -8.89 6.05 -14.72
C ASN A 73 -8.69 5.18 -15.97
N VAL A 74 -9.57 4.20 -16.19
CA VAL A 74 -9.54 3.33 -17.37
C VAL A 74 -9.69 4.16 -18.64
N LEU A 75 -10.70 5.03 -18.70
CA LEU A 75 -10.89 5.93 -19.86
C LEU A 75 -9.67 6.84 -20.06
N ARG A 76 -9.16 7.49 -19.01
CA ARG A 76 -7.96 8.35 -19.12
C ARG A 76 -6.74 7.59 -19.65
N HIS A 77 -6.54 6.34 -19.27
CA HIS A 77 -5.45 5.52 -19.82
C HIS A 77 -5.68 5.21 -21.29
N TYR A 78 -6.92 4.93 -21.67
CA TYR A 78 -7.27 4.66 -23.07
C TYR A 78 -7.08 5.90 -23.95
N ILE A 79 -7.51 7.06 -23.50
CA ILE A 79 -7.30 8.35 -24.18
C ILE A 79 -5.80 8.66 -24.34
N GLN A 80 -5.00 8.36 -23.32
CA GLN A 80 -3.54 8.51 -23.41
C GLN A 80 -2.92 7.54 -24.43
N TYR A 81 -3.46 6.34 -24.55
CA TYR A 81 -3.09 5.38 -25.56
C TYR A 81 -3.44 5.87 -26.97
N LEU A 82 -4.67 6.35 -27.19
CA LEU A 82 -5.10 6.91 -28.48
C LEU A 82 -4.21 8.10 -28.89
N TYR A 83 -3.89 8.97 -27.97
CA TYR A 83 -3.00 10.10 -28.22
C TYR A 83 -1.57 9.62 -28.56
N PHE A 84 -1.04 8.68 -27.83
CA PHE A 84 0.27 8.08 -28.10
C PHE A 84 0.32 7.42 -29.50
N ARG A 85 -0.78 6.77 -29.91
CA ARG A 85 -0.94 6.18 -31.24
C ARG A 85 -1.36 7.22 -32.32
N ARG A 86 -1.38 8.53 -31.99
CA ARG A 86 -1.76 9.62 -32.90
C ARG A 86 -3.15 9.45 -33.52
N ARG A 87 -4.07 8.81 -32.79
CA ARG A 87 -5.46 8.61 -33.21
C ARG A 87 -6.40 9.73 -32.80
N ILE A 88 -5.96 10.62 -31.92
CA ILE A 88 -6.67 11.84 -31.50
C ILE A 88 -5.71 13.03 -31.53
N SER A 89 -6.26 14.22 -31.76
CA SER A 89 -5.48 15.46 -31.79
C SER A 89 -5.04 15.89 -30.36
N PRO A 90 -4.00 16.74 -30.23
CA PRO A 90 -3.60 17.32 -28.96
C PRO A 90 -4.75 18.08 -28.27
N GLU A 91 -5.58 18.79 -29.04
CA GLU A 91 -6.72 19.57 -28.54
C GLU A 91 -7.78 18.64 -27.94
N THR A 92 -8.17 17.58 -28.67
CA THR A 92 -9.11 16.55 -28.18
C THR A 92 -8.56 15.87 -26.92
N PHE A 93 -7.28 15.50 -26.93
CA PHE A 93 -6.61 14.93 -25.76
C PHE A 93 -6.65 15.87 -24.56
N GLY A 94 -6.25 17.14 -24.75
CA GLY A 94 -6.24 18.15 -23.70
C GLY A 94 -7.60 18.33 -23.06
N TRP A 95 -8.63 18.51 -23.89
CA TRP A 95 -10.01 18.69 -23.45
C TRP A 95 -10.51 17.48 -22.64
N ILE A 96 -10.35 16.24 -23.13
CA ILE A 96 -10.82 15.06 -22.41
C ILE A 96 -10.08 14.94 -21.06
N MET A 97 -8.77 15.21 -21.02
CA MET A 97 -7.98 15.11 -19.80
C MET A 97 -8.35 16.15 -18.75
N GLU A 98 -8.92 17.29 -19.17
CA GLU A 98 -9.48 18.31 -18.30
C GLU A 98 -10.87 17.92 -17.79
N VAL A 99 -11.77 17.52 -18.67
CA VAL A 99 -13.18 17.17 -18.35
C VAL A 99 -13.27 15.87 -17.54
N VAL A 100 -12.44 14.87 -17.85
CA VAL A 100 -12.39 13.61 -17.08
C VAL A 100 -11.37 13.76 -15.94
N PRO A 101 -11.78 14.15 -14.73
CA PRO A 101 -10.85 14.42 -13.66
C PRO A 101 -10.10 13.16 -13.26
N SER A 102 -8.79 13.31 -13.02
CA SER A 102 -8.03 12.27 -12.35
C SER A 102 -8.61 12.02 -10.96
N ARG A 103 -8.40 10.83 -10.41
CA ARG A 103 -8.75 10.55 -9.01
C ARG A 103 -8.04 11.58 -8.12
N GLY A 104 -8.77 12.62 -7.73
CA GLY A 104 -8.26 13.64 -6.82
C GLY A 104 -7.81 13.00 -5.50
N TYR A 105 -6.76 13.55 -4.90
CA TYR A 105 -6.37 13.19 -3.55
C TYR A 105 -7.51 13.61 -2.61
N ARG A 106 -8.24 12.63 -2.07
CA ARG A 106 -9.15 12.88 -0.95
C ARG A 106 -8.44 12.52 0.34
N LEU A 107 -8.36 13.48 1.24
CA LEU A 107 -7.91 13.23 2.59
C LEU A 107 -8.86 12.19 3.22
N ASP A 108 -8.33 10.99 3.52
CA ASP A 108 -9.08 9.98 4.27
C ASP A 108 -9.01 10.36 5.75
N VAL A 109 -10.05 11.00 6.25
CA VAL A 109 -10.14 11.46 7.65
C VAL A 109 -10.40 10.32 8.64
N ARG A 110 -10.93 9.18 8.18
CA ARG A 110 -11.26 8.02 9.04
C ARG A 110 -10.13 7.57 9.97
N PRO A 111 -8.85 7.57 9.56
CA PRO A 111 -7.77 7.20 10.46
C PRO A 111 -7.60 8.11 11.67
N TYR A 112 -8.05 9.37 11.57
CA TYR A 112 -8.01 10.32 12.69
C TYR A 112 -9.17 10.11 13.65
N GLN A 113 -10.21 9.41 13.23
CA GLN A 113 -11.39 9.05 14.04
C GLN A 113 -11.19 7.74 14.82
N ILE A 114 -10.18 6.91 14.44
CA ILE A 114 -9.89 5.66 15.13
C ILE A 114 -9.15 5.98 16.42
N SER A 115 -9.74 5.63 17.53
CA SER A 115 -9.16 5.76 18.86
C SER A 115 -8.19 4.61 19.18
N LEU A 116 -7.41 4.75 20.25
CA LEU A 116 -6.60 3.64 20.75
C LEU A 116 -7.49 2.54 21.33
N GLU A 117 -8.63 2.92 21.91
CA GLU A 117 -9.63 2.01 22.42
C GLU A 117 -10.22 1.11 21.32
N ASP A 118 -10.44 1.64 20.09
CA ASP A 118 -10.89 0.84 18.96
C ASP A 118 -9.83 -0.21 18.55
N VAL A 119 -8.54 0.18 18.61
CA VAL A 119 -7.43 -0.73 18.32
C VAL A 119 -7.37 -1.82 19.38
N LYS A 120 -7.45 -1.47 20.65
CA LYS A 120 -7.45 -2.41 21.76
C LYS A 120 -8.61 -3.39 21.65
N LYS A 121 -9.85 -2.94 21.52
CA LYS A 121 -11.04 -3.78 21.29
C LYS A 121 -10.86 -4.72 20.10
N THR A 122 -10.24 -4.23 19.03
CA THR A 122 -9.94 -5.07 17.84
C THR A 122 -8.96 -6.17 18.18
N LEU A 123 -7.87 -5.87 18.90
CA LEU A 123 -6.86 -6.85 19.28
C LEU A 123 -7.42 -7.86 20.28
N ASP A 124 -8.16 -7.41 21.30
CA ASP A 124 -8.78 -8.28 22.30
C ASP A 124 -9.76 -9.25 21.63
N TYR A 125 -10.64 -8.72 20.76
CA TYR A 125 -11.56 -9.55 19.99
C TYR A 125 -10.81 -10.61 19.15
N LEU A 126 -9.74 -10.22 18.45
CA LEU A 126 -8.97 -11.15 17.63
C LEU A 126 -8.20 -12.17 18.47
N ARG A 127 -7.71 -11.78 19.63
CA ARG A 127 -7.02 -12.69 20.58
C ARG A 127 -7.93 -13.84 21.02
N GLU A 128 -9.20 -13.53 21.28
CA GLU A 128 -10.19 -14.52 21.71
C GLU A 128 -10.72 -15.37 20.55
N HIS A 129 -10.98 -14.74 19.38
CA HIS A 129 -11.74 -15.41 18.32
C HIS A 129 -10.90 -15.86 17.12
N HIS A 130 -9.69 -15.28 16.91
CA HIS A 130 -8.91 -15.59 15.70
C HIS A 130 -7.41 -15.32 15.86
N LYS A 131 -6.70 -16.23 16.52
CA LYS A 131 -5.27 -16.09 16.87
C LYS A 131 -4.37 -15.74 15.69
N VAL A 132 -4.62 -16.31 14.51
CA VAL A 132 -3.86 -15.97 13.28
C VAL A 132 -3.99 -14.49 12.92
N TYR A 133 -5.22 -13.96 12.91
CA TYR A 133 -5.41 -12.54 12.58
C TYR A 133 -4.93 -11.64 13.71
N TYR A 134 -5.02 -12.08 14.97
CA TYR A 134 -4.40 -11.39 16.09
C TYR A 134 -2.91 -11.18 15.85
N ALA A 135 -2.15 -12.25 15.55
CA ALA A 135 -0.72 -12.17 15.26
C ALA A 135 -0.39 -11.15 14.15
N LEU A 136 -1.14 -11.20 13.05
CA LEU A 136 -0.94 -10.25 11.95
C LEU A 136 -1.20 -8.80 12.37
N TYR A 137 -2.27 -8.56 13.14
CA TYR A 137 -2.63 -7.21 13.60
C TYR A 137 -1.66 -6.69 14.64
N GLN A 138 -1.18 -7.54 15.53
CA GLN A 138 -0.15 -7.21 16.51
C GLN A 138 1.12 -6.74 15.80
N VAL A 139 1.67 -7.52 14.86
CA VAL A 139 2.84 -7.11 14.09
C VAL A 139 2.58 -5.84 13.31
N MET A 140 1.38 -5.65 12.77
CA MET A 140 1.04 -4.41 12.04
C MET A 140 1.01 -3.17 12.91
N VAL A 141 0.55 -3.26 14.16
CA VAL A 141 0.58 -2.11 15.08
C VAL A 141 1.99 -1.88 15.61
N GLU A 142 2.74 -2.93 15.88
CA GLU A 142 4.12 -2.84 16.35
C GLU A 142 5.06 -2.25 15.29
N SER A 143 4.97 -2.72 14.03
CA SER A 143 5.87 -2.29 12.95
C SER A 143 5.38 -1.07 12.15
N GLY A 144 4.08 -0.82 12.17
CA GLY A 144 3.45 0.05 11.18
C GLY A 144 3.57 -0.46 9.74
N ALA A 145 3.88 -1.73 9.53
CA ALA A 145 3.93 -2.35 8.21
C ALA A 145 2.53 -2.46 7.57
N ARG A 146 2.48 -2.67 6.26
CA ARG A 146 1.22 -2.98 5.58
C ARG A 146 0.91 -4.46 5.69
N LEU A 147 -0.37 -4.83 5.73
CA LEU A 147 -0.79 -6.24 5.76
C LEU A 147 -0.08 -7.09 4.68
N VAL A 148 0.04 -6.57 3.46
CA VAL A 148 0.72 -7.30 2.37
C VAL A 148 2.19 -7.60 2.66
N HIS A 149 2.87 -6.76 3.44
CA HIS A 149 4.26 -6.98 3.82
C HIS A 149 4.38 -8.00 4.95
N VAL A 150 3.48 -7.93 5.94
CA VAL A 150 3.44 -8.92 7.02
C VAL A 150 3.11 -10.31 6.47
N LEU A 151 2.15 -10.40 5.54
CA LEU A 151 1.83 -11.66 4.85
C LEU A 151 3.02 -12.18 4.04
N LYS A 152 3.69 -11.31 3.29
CA LYS A 152 4.89 -11.68 2.53
C LYS A 152 6.04 -12.13 3.43
N MET A 153 6.25 -11.46 4.56
CA MET A 153 7.24 -11.89 5.56
C MET A 153 6.98 -13.33 6.04
N VAL A 154 5.73 -13.63 6.35
CA VAL A 154 5.35 -14.97 6.81
C VAL A 154 5.49 -16.02 5.71
N GLU A 155 5.10 -15.68 4.47
CA GLU A 155 5.19 -16.57 3.31
C GLU A 155 6.64 -16.91 2.95
N GLU A 156 7.52 -15.90 2.98
CA GLU A 156 8.95 -16.02 2.61
C GLU A 156 9.86 -16.11 3.86
N TRP A 157 9.34 -16.61 4.97
CA TRP A 157 10.06 -16.66 6.24
C TRP A 157 11.36 -17.47 6.14
N SER A 158 12.50 -16.78 6.30
CA SER A 158 13.84 -17.34 6.27
C SER A 158 14.78 -16.56 7.22
N PRO A 159 14.65 -16.78 8.55
CA PRO A 159 15.29 -15.97 9.58
C PRO A 159 16.82 -16.07 9.56
N ASP A 160 17.36 -17.22 9.15
CA ASP A 160 18.79 -17.51 9.20
C ASP A 160 19.57 -17.05 7.96
N ASP A 161 18.86 -16.63 6.90
CA ASP A 161 19.50 -16.10 5.71
C ASP A 161 20.42 -14.92 6.06
N VAL A 162 21.63 -14.94 5.52
CA VAL A 162 22.54 -13.82 5.56
C VAL A 162 22.33 -12.97 4.31
N VAL A 163 22.11 -11.69 4.51
CA VAL A 163 21.81 -10.73 3.44
C VAL A 163 22.74 -9.52 3.49
N GLU A 164 23.13 -9.07 2.32
CA GLU A 164 23.79 -7.77 2.18
C GLU A 164 22.73 -6.70 1.88
N ILE A 165 22.78 -5.59 2.63
CA ILE A 165 21.86 -4.47 2.39
C ILE A 165 22.41 -3.65 1.21
N PRO A 166 21.73 -3.60 0.05
CA PRO A 166 22.26 -2.98 -1.14
C PRO A 166 22.65 -1.51 -0.93
N GLY A 167 23.88 -1.15 -1.32
CA GLY A 167 24.41 0.22 -1.27
C GLY A 167 24.75 0.70 0.13
N THR A 168 25.00 -0.22 1.09
CA THR A 168 25.43 0.13 2.46
C THR A 168 26.61 -0.69 2.96
N GLY A 169 27.03 -1.74 2.24
CA GLY A 169 28.07 -2.66 2.73
C GLY A 169 27.70 -3.48 3.96
N ILE A 170 26.52 -3.25 4.56
CA ILE A 170 26.07 -3.95 5.77
C ILE A 170 25.67 -5.39 5.42
N VAL A 171 26.32 -6.35 6.07
CA VAL A 171 25.95 -7.76 6.03
C VAL A 171 25.29 -8.14 7.35
N THR A 172 24.10 -8.73 7.30
CA THR A 172 23.31 -9.06 8.50
C THR A 172 22.49 -10.34 8.29
N ARG A 173 22.08 -10.98 9.39
CA ARG A 173 21.02 -11.97 9.31
C ARG A 173 19.70 -11.30 8.95
N ARG A 174 18.84 -12.02 8.23
CA ARG A 174 17.50 -11.53 7.87
C ARG A 174 16.64 -11.25 9.10
N LEU A 175 16.72 -12.09 10.13
CA LEU A 175 16.16 -11.83 11.45
C LEU A 175 17.28 -11.50 12.44
N VAL A 176 17.16 -10.35 13.10
CA VAL A 176 18.02 -9.96 14.22
C VAL A 176 17.14 -9.69 15.43
N CYS A 177 17.36 -10.39 16.52
CA CYS A 177 16.66 -10.20 17.79
C CYS A 177 17.58 -9.57 18.85
N PHE A 178 17.03 -8.62 19.57
CA PHE A 178 17.65 -7.91 20.68
C PHE A 178 16.91 -8.32 21.96
N GLU A 179 17.31 -9.43 22.56
CA GLU A 179 16.58 -10.04 23.68
C GLU A 179 16.45 -9.11 24.86
N GLU A 180 17.54 -8.43 25.24
CA GLU A 180 17.56 -7.45 26.34
C GLU A 180 16.64 -6.24 26.09
N LYS A 181 16.39 -5.91 24.83
CA LYS A 181 15.51 -4.82 24.41
C LYS A 181 14.08 -5.28 24.08
N GLY A 182 13.84 -6.59 24.05
CA GLY A 182 12.54 -7.22 23.87
C GLY A 182 11.95 -7.15 22.47
N PHE A 183 12.77 -6.97 21.43
CA PHE A 183 12.29 -6.88 20.04
C PHE A 183 13.19 -7.58 19.04
N CYS A 184 12.61 -7.83 17.86
CA CYS A 184 13.32 -8.31 16.68
C CYS A 184 13.06 -7.36 15.50
N ARG A 185 13.95 -7.37 14.52
CA ARG A 185 13.74 -6.77 13.20
C ARG A 185 13.98 -7.81 12.12
N TYR A 186 13.13 -7.80 11.09
CA TYR A 186 13.24 -8.69 9.95
C TYR A 186 13.45 -7.88 8.66
N TYR A 187 14.49 -8.25 7.89
CA TYR A 187 14.82 -7.58 6.64
C TYR A 187 13.97 -8.10 5.50
N MET A 188 13.17 -7.23 4.90
CA MET A 188 12.33 -7.54 3.74
C MET A 188 12.99 -7.19 2.41
N GLY A 189 13.89 -6.23 2.39
CA GLY A 189 14.62 -5.80 1.20
C GLY A 189 13.75 -5.24 0.06
N LEU A 190 12.49 -4.92 0.33
CA LEU A 190 11.57 -4.42 -0.70
C LEU A 190 11.81 -2.93 -0.91
N ARG A 191 12.74 -2.62 -1.84
CA ARG A 191 13.03 -1.28 -2.31
C ARG A 191 12.35 -1.05 -3.65
N GLY A 192 11.85 0.16 -3.87
CA GLY A 192 11.23 0.51 -5.15
C GLY A 192 10.07 1.49 -4.99
N PRO A 193 9.54 2.01 -6.12
CA PRO A 193 8.53 3.06 -6.09
C PRO A 193 7.16 2.58 -5.57
N GLU A 194 6.91 1.27 -5.57
CA GLU A 194 5.63 0.69 -5.18
C GLU A 194 5.73 0.01 -3.82
N LYS A 195 5.17 0.68 -2.80
CA LYS A 195 4.99 0.12 -1.45
C LYS A 195 6.29 -0.46 -0.85
N PRO A 196 7.33 0.34 -0.67
CA PRO A 196 8.56 -0.15 -0.08
C PRO A 196 8.31 -0.71 1.32
N CYS A 197 9.10 -1.71 1.69
CA CYS A 197 9.20 -2.27 3.03
C CYS A 197 10.59 -2.86 3.19
N GLU A 198 11.43 -2.19 3.93
CA GLU A 198 12.81 -2.60 4.09
C GLU A 198 12.98 -3.44 5.36
N TRP A 199 12.39 -2.97 6.45
CA TRP A 199 12.40 -3.64 7.74
C TRP A 199 10.99 -3.81 8.30
N ILE A 200 10.78 -4.89 9.06
CA ILE A 200 9.62 -5.08 9.92
C ILE A 200 10.13 -5.28 11.35
N TYR A 201 9.80 -4.35 12.22
CA TYR A 201 10.12 -4.38 13.65
C TYR A 201 8.93 -4.97 14.41
N PHE A 202 9.19 -5.87 15.37
CA PHE A 202 8.14 -6.47 16.20
C PHE A 202 8.72 -7.00 17.51
N SER A 203 7.87 -7.21 18.51
CA SER A 203 8.27 -7.75 19.80
C SER A 203 8.67 -9.22 19.73
N ILE A 204 9.45 -9.69 20.69
CA ILE A 204 9.79 -11.12 20.84
C ILE A 204 8.53 -11.96 21.07
N SER A 205 7.53 -11.41 21.80
CA SER A 205 6.24 -12.09 21.97
C SER A 205 5.51 -12.31 20.65
N SER A 206 5.55 -11.32 19.75
CA SER A 206 5.02 -11.47 18.39
C SER A 206 5.74 -12.52 17.56
N LEU A 207 7.06 -12.66 17.72
CA LEU A 207 7.83 -13.71 17.05
C LEU A 207 7.29 -15.11 17.43
N SER A 208 7.13 -15.37 18.72
CA SER A 208 6.61 -16.65 19.22
C SER A 208 5.21 -16.95 18.68
N ILE A 209 4.33 -15.95 18.64
CA ILE A 209 2.97 -16.11 18.11
C ILE A 209 2.98 -16.35 16.60
N LEU A 210 3.84 -15.66 15.85
CA LEU A 210 3.97 -15.85 14.40
C LEU A 210 4.42 -17.27 14.07
N GLN A 211 5.43 -17.77 14.76
CA GLN A 211 5.97 -19.12 14.54
C GLN A 211 4.97 -20.22 14.89
N THR A 212 4.14 -20.00 15.92
CA THR A 212 3.21 -21.02 16.44
C THR A 212 1.90 -21.09 15.66
N PHE A 213 1.35 -19.94 15.26
CA PHE A 213 -0.05 -19.88 14.84
C PHE A 213 -0.27 -19.44 13.38
N VAL A 214 0.73 -18.85 12.71
CA VAL A 214 0.49 -18.24 11.40
C VAL A 214 0.90 -19.18 10.26
N PRO A 215 -0.06 -19.68 9.45
CA PRO A 215 0.25 -20.47 8.27
C PRO A 215 0.90 -19.60 7.18
N LYS A 216 1.73 -20.23 6.32
CA LYS A 216 2.45 -19.53 5.27
C LYS A 216 1.54 -18.79 4.28
N HIS A 217 0.37 -19.35 3.96
CA HIS A 217 -0.53 -18.77 2.97
C HIS A 217 -1.81 -18.23 3.59
N ILE A 218 -1.96 -16.91 3.61
CA ILE A 218 -3.16 -16.23 4.09
C ILE A 218 -3.66 -15.26 3.03
N ASN A 219 -4.93 -15.39 2.67
CA ASN A 219 -5.54 -14.49 1.70
C ASN A 219 -5.86 -13.12 2.33
N ARG A 220 -5.21 -12.06 1.85
CA ARG A 220 -5.40 -10.68 2.32
C ARG A 220 -6.86 -10.20 2.26
N HIS A 221 -7.63 -10.69 1.28
CA HIS A 221 -9.03 -10.29 1.13
C HIS A 221 -9.90 -10.91 2.22
N GLN A 222 -9.60 -12.15 2.65
CA GLN A 222 -10.30 -12.78 3.77
C GLN A 222 -10.06 -12.02 5.07
N VAL A 223 -8.83 -11.63 5.39
CA VAL A 223 -8.50 -10.78 6.57
C VAL A 223 -9.33 -9.49 6.57
N ARG A 224 -9.37 -8.79 5.43
CA ARG A 224 -10.13 -7.54 5.30
C ARG A 224 -11.64 -7.74 5.38
N LYS A 225 -12.16 -8.83 4.77
CA LYS A 225 -13.58 -9.19 4.81
C LYS A 225 -14.00 -9.54 6.23
N TYR A 226 -13.17 -10.30 6.94
CA TYR A 226 -13.38 -10.64 8.35
C TYR A 226 -13.47 -9.39 9.22
N ALA A 227 -12.47 -8.52 9.15
CA ALA A 227 -12.46 -7.27 9.91
C ALA A 227 -13.70 -6.40 9.63
N LYS A 228 -14.11 -6.29 8.36
CA LYS A 228 -15.33 -5.54 8.00
C LYS A 228 -16.60 -6.18 8.56
N ARG A 229 -16.71 -7.51 8.53
CA ARG A 229 -17.88 -8.25 9.04
C ARG A 229 -18.07 -8.06 10.53
N HIS A 230 -16.99 -8.04 11.29
CA HIS A 230 -17.00 -7.95 12.76
C HIS A 230 -16.80 -6.52 13.28
N GLY A 231 -16.90 -5.49 12.43
CA GLY A 231 -16.76 -4.10 12.85
C GLY A 231 -15.37 -3.69 13.38
N LEU A 232 -14.34 -4.49 13.07
CA LEU A 232 -12.99 -4.29 13.56
C LEU A 232 -12.25 -3.19 12.79
N VAL A 233 -11.21 -2.62 13.37
CA VAL A 233 -10.32 -1.68 12.68
C VAL A 233 -9.72 -2.34 11.45
N LEU A 234 -9.91 -1.74 10.28
CA LEU A 234 -9.40 -2.31 9.04
C LEU A 234 -7.85 -2.28 9.01
N PRO A 235 -7.18 -3.32 8.46
CA PRO A 235 -5.72 -3.43 8.43
C PRO A 235 -5.00 -2.17 7.94
N LYS A 236 -5.56 -1.48 6.93
CA LYS A 236 -4.96 -0.26 6.39
C LYS A 236 -4.84 0.89 7.40
N TYR A 237 -5.64 0.88 8.46
CA TYR A 237 -5.63 1.92 9.47
C TYR A 237 -4.63 1.64 10.59
N MET A 238 -4.27 0.37 10.85
CA MET A 238 -3.28 0.01 11.86
C MET A 238 -1.95 0.76 11.65
N ARG A 239 -1.45 0.79 10.40
CA ARG A 239 -0.25 1.55 10.04
C ARG A 239 -0.33 3.06 10.36
N LYS A 240 -1.52 3.66 10.26
CA LYS A 240 -1.72 5.08 10.55
C LYS A 240 -1.79 5.33 12.06
N VAL A 241 -2.36 4.38 12.80
CA VAL A 241 -2.35 4.43 14.27
C VAL A 241 -0.93 4.23 14.78
N ALA A 242 -0.21 3.22 14.31
CA ALA A 242 1.20 3.01 14.62
C ALA A 242 2.04 4.28 14.35
N TRP A 243 1.82 4.98 13.22
CA TRP A 243 2.47 6.25 12.94
C TRP A 243 2.25 7.28 14.05
N ARG A 244 0.99 7.48 14.49
CA ARG A 244 0.66 8.47 15.54
C ARG A 244 1.31 8.15 16.89
N LEU A 245 1.50 6.86 17.19
CA LEU A 245 2.15 6.40 18.40
C LEU A 245 3.67 6.50 18.29
N MET A 246 4.25 6.06 17.17
CA MET A 246 5.69 6.11 16.94
C MET A 246 6.26 7.53 17.04
N ILE A 247 5.60 8.54 16.45
CA ILE A 247 6.06 9.94 16.50
C ILE A 247 6.03 10.56 17.91
N LYS A 248 5.46 9.87 18.89
CA LYS A 248 5.53 10.26 20.31
C LYS A 248 6.76 9.67 21.00
N ALA A 249 7.25 8.54 20.52
CA ALA A 249 8.35 7.79 21.12
C ALA A 249 9.69 8.03 20.40
N MET A 250 9.67 8.47 19.14
CA MET A 250 10.85 8.63 18.32
C MET A 250 10.70 9.78 17.30
N SER A 251 11.80 10.18 16.67
CA SER A 251 11.78 11.22 15.63
C SER A 251 10.91 10.83 14.44
N ARG A 252 10.40 11.84 13.71
CA ARG A 252 9.65 11.60 12.48
C ARG A 252 10.48 10.90 11.41
N GLU A 253 11.78 11.14 11.38
CA GLU A 253 12.69 10.53 10.41
C GLU A 253 12.85 9.04 10.69
N VAL A 254 13.14 8.66 11.93
CA VAL A 254 13.20 7.27 12.40
C VAL A 254 11.87 6.56 12.16
N THR A 255 10.75 7.22 12.48
CA THR A 255 9.41 6.67 12.18
C THR A 255 9.19 6.42 10.68
N ARG A 256 9.67 7.33 9.81
CA ARG A 256 9.63 7.13 8.36
C ARG A 256 10.51 5.98 7.91
N PHE A 257 11.68 5.84 8.51
CA PHE A 257 12.59 4.73 8.25
C PHE A 257 11.94 3.39 8.58
N ILE A 258 11.50 3.18 9.83
CA ILE A 258 10.82 1.94 10.26
C ILE A 258 9.62 1.64 9.38
N GLN A 259 8.79 2.62 9.05
CA GLN A 259 7.64 2.44 8.18
C GLN A 259 7.97 2.43 6.69
N SER A 260 9.24 2.47 6.30
CA SER A 260 9.67 2.56 4.89
C SER A 260 8.91 3.64 4.11
N ARG A 261 8.92 4.87 4.65
CA ARG A 261 8.29 6.06 4.05
C ARG A 261 9.30 7.11 3.57
N LEU A 262 10.57 6.77 3.50
CA LEU A 262 11.62 7.69 3.10
C LEU A 262 11.56 8.05 1.60
N GLY A 263 10.77 7.30 0.83
CA GLY A 263 10.53 7.57 -0.59
C GLY A 263 11.73 7.23 -1.46
N GLU A 264 11.96 8.06 -2.50
CA GLU A 264 13.10 7.92 -3.42
C GLU A 264 14.33 8.70 -2.92
N LEU A 265 14.37 9.11 -1.66
CA LEU A 265 15.53 9.78 -1.09
C LEU A 265 16.73 8.83 -1.18
N LYS A 266 17.74 9.24 -1.90
CA LYS A 266 19.05 8.60 -1.86
C LYS A 266 19.65 8.92 -0.50
N ILE A 267 19.51 7.98 0.42
CA ILE A 267 20.15 8.08 1.74
C ILE A 267 21.59 7.64 1.54
N SER A 268 22.54 8.44 2.02
CA SER A 268 23.93 8.01 2.04
C SER A 268 24.10 6.80 2.95
N GLU A 269 25.12 6.01 2.71
CA GLU A 269 25.45 4.82 3.51
C GLU A 269 25.54 5.17 5.00
N ALA A 270 26.34 6.19 5.35
CA ALA A 270 26.48 6.64 6.73
C ALA A 270 25.14 7.04 7.37
N ARG A 271 24.28 7.76 6.66
CA ARG A 271 22.97 8.15 7.20
C ARG A 271 22.04 6.96 7.35
N TYR A 272 22.18 5.93 6.51
CA TYR A 272 21.39 4.69 6.65
C TYR A 272 21.79 3.94 7.92
N GLU A 273 23.09 3.82 8.20
CA GLU A 273 23.61 3.20 9.42
C GLU A 273 23.14 3.95 10.67
N ASP A 274 23.21 5.28 10.65
CA ASP A 274 22.69 6.13 11.73
C ASP A 274 21.20 5.87 11.97
N LEU A 275 20.38 5.88 10.93
CA LEU A 275 18.93 5.65 11.05
C LEU A 275 18.60 4.25 11.55
N LEU A 276 19.36 3.24 11.15
CA LEU A 276 19.20 1.87 11.62
C LEU A 276 19.52 1.79 13.11
N SER A 277 20.65 2.39 13.54
CA SER A 277 21.06 2.46 14.93
C SER A 277 20.07 3.27 15.79
N GLU A 278 19.65 4.44 15.32
CA GLU A 278 18.63 5.27 15.99
C GLU A 278 17.30 4.52 16.15
N ALA A 279 16.90 3.75 15.12
CA ALA A 279 15.69 2.95 15.18
C ALA A 279 15.78 1.83 16.23
N ASP A 280 16.92 1.12 16.28
CA ASP A 280 17.17 0.05 17.26
C ASP A 280 17.27 0.57 18.71
N GLN A 281 17.64 1.86 18.89
CA GLN A 281 17.65 2.51 20.20
C GLN A 281 16.28 3.03 20.63
N ALA A 282 15.50 3.59 19.70
CA ALA A 282 14.22 4.23 20.01
C ALA A 282 13.05 3.25 20.05
N TYR A 283 13.13 2.12 19.35
CA TYR A 283 12.00 1.19 19.21
C TYR A 283 11.54 0.56 20.55
N PRO A 284 12.41 0.22 21.53
CA PRO A 284 11.98 -0.25 22.85
C PRO A 284 11.03 0.72 23.57
N LEU A 285 11.27 2.03 23.50
CA LEU A 285 10.37 3.02 24.10
C LEU A 285 8.99 2.97 23.44
N TYR A 286 8.93 2.80 22.12
CA TYR A 286 7.67 2.62 21.42
C TYR A 286 6.93 1.36 21.88
N LEU A 287 7.62 0.24 22.06
CA LEU A 287 7.01 -0.99 22.60
C LEU A 287 6.47 -0.80 24.01
N GLN A 288 7.17 -0.05 24.88
CA GLN A 288 6.67 0.27 26.21
C GLN A 288 5.36 1.08 26.14
N HIS A 289 5.29 2.08 25.24
CA HIS A 289 4.05 2.82 25.01
C HIS A 289 2.92 1.91 24.51
N LEU A 290 3.21 0.97 23.60
CA LEU A 290 2.21 0.01 23.11
C LEU A 290 1.73 -0.92 24.23
N LYS A 291 2.63 -1.45 25.05
CA LYS A 291 2.28 -2.31 26.18
C LYS A 291 1.32 -1.59 27.11
N LYS A 292 1.64 -0.37 27.49
CA LYS A 292 0.82 0.45 28.38
C LYS A 292 -0.52 0.85 27.74
N ASP A 293 -0.47 1.42 26.53
CA ASP A 293 -1.61 2.12 25.93
C ASP A 293 -2.56 1.21 25.13
N VAL A 294 -2.05 0.05 24.66
CA VAL A 294 -2.79 -0.83 23.75
C VAL A 294 -2.96 -2.24 24.31
N PHE A 295 -1.90 -2.83 24.88
CA PHE A 295 -1.96 -4.23 25.34
C PHE A 295 -2.33 -4.39 26.82
N ASN A 296 -2.36 -3.31 27.62
CA ASN A 296 -2.54 -3.33 29.08
C ASN A 296 -1.57 -4.28 29.82
N GLU A 297 -0.40 -4.45 29.30
CA GLU A 297 0.67 -5.15 29.98
C GLU A 297 1.46 -4.14 30.82
N ILE A 298 1.48 -4.35 32.14
CA ILE A 298 2.23 -3.55 33.12
C ILE A 298 3.66 -4.04 33.19
#